data_007d06c239c002be5087d548a7caee8b
#
_entry.id   007d06c239c002be5087d548a7caee8b
#
_cell.length_a   1.000
_cell.length_b   1.000
_cell.length_c   1.000
_cell.angle_alpha   90.00
_cell.angle_beta   90.00
_cell.angle_gamma   90.00
#
_symmetry.space_group_name_H-M   'P 1'
#
loop_
_entity.id
_entity.type
_entity.pdbx_description
1 polymer ?
#
loop_
_entity_poly.entity_id
_entity_poly.type
_entity_poly.pdbx_seq_one_letter_code
_entity_poly.pdbx_strand_id
1 'polypeptide(L)'
;MNMTDTKTKILESAFNLFSFKGYEGTSMREIAKHADVNLSAINYHFQSKDKLCEEVLSKAVSELTDGMGLLIGENQNLTFEELVPVIYRDLRSHSGQFLSCFRILASVELDPNFICAEDKELGGPPGSHLLLKKLTEELGDEVSLEDRIWVVQTITCQMTHLVLMGGTSVAKSEKLKDVFSQEFVEKRLSRLARALIREVRRS
;
A
#
# COMPACT_ATOMS: atom_id res chain seq x y z
N MET A 1 -15.56 -25.10 15.44
CA MET A 1 -14.72 -24.27 14.53
C MET A 1 -15.49 -22.98 14.32
N ASN A 2 -14.93 -21.85 14.70
CA ASN A 2 -15.67 -20.58 14.71
C ASN A 2 -15.78 -20.04 13.28
N MET A 3 -16.96 -19.55 12.85
CA MET A 3 -17.18 -19.05 11.47
C MET A 3 -16.20 -17.94 11.06
N THR A 4 -15.78 -17.10 12.00
CA THR A 4 -14.79 -16.05 11.81
C THR A 4 -13.40 -16.62 11.48
N ASP A 5 -13.01 -17.73 12.11
CA ASP A 5 -11.73 -18.42 11.87
C ASP A 5 -11.69 -19.03 10.45
N THR A 6 -12.79 -19.59 9.95
CA THR A 6 -12.89 -20.15 8.60
C THR A 6 -12.73 -19.07 7.52
N LYS A 7 -13.43 -17.94 7.66
CA LYS A 7 -13.33 -16.83 6.69
C LYS A 7 -11.90 -16.28 6.62
N THR A 8 -11.26 -16.09 7.77
CA THR A 8 -9.86 -15.61 7.84
C THR A 8 -8.90 -16.57 7.17
N LYS A 9 -9.00 -17.87 7.42
CA LYS A 9 -8.17 -18.89 6.74
C LYS A 9 -8.32 -18.89 5.23
N ILE A 10 -9.54 -18.70 4.73
CA ILE A 10 -9.81 -18.61 3.29
C ILE A 10 -9.13 -17.37 2.70
N LEU A 11 -9.27 -16.20 3.35
CA LEU A 11 -8.66 -14.94 2.88
C LEU A 11 -7.13 -15.02 2.84
N GLU A 12 -6.49 -15.56 3.88
CA GLU A 12 -5.04 -15.74 3.94
C GLU A 12 -4.54 -16.72 2.87
N SER A 13 -5.26 -17.84 2.68
CA SER A 13 -4.94 -18.82 1.65
C SER A 13 -5.08 -18.25 0.24
N ALA A 14 -6.14 -17.47 0.02
CA ALA A 14 -6.38 -16.80 -1.26
C ALA A 14 -5.32 -15.73 -1.54
N PHE A 15 -4.96 -14.89 -0.56
CA PHE A 15 -3.89 -13.91 -0.68
C PHE A 15 -2.56 -14.56 -1.10
N ASN A 16 -2.18 -15.64 -0.42
CA ASN A 16 -0.93 -16.37 -0.72
C ASN A 16 -0.93 -16.93 -2.14
N LEU A 17 -2.03 -17.57 -2.55
CA LEU A 17 -2.14 -18.17 -3.88
C LEU A 17 -2.21 -17.12 -4.99
N PHE A 18 -2.98 -16.05 -4.82
CA PHE A 18 -3.05 -14.94 -5.78
C PHE A 18 -1.69 -14.23 -5.92
N SER A 19 -0.97 -14.05 -4.81
CA SER A 19 0.37 -13.45 -4.80
C SER A 19 1.39 -14.29 -5.56
N PHE A 20 1.30 -15.61 -5.46
CA PHE A 20 2.29 -16.53 -6.04
C PHE A 20 1.96 -16.93 -7.48
N LYS A 21 0.70 -17.31 -7.77
CA LYS A 21 0.25 -17.82 -9.07
C LYS A 21 -0.47 -16.77 -9.94
N GLY A 22 -0.77 -15.64 -9.38
CA GLY A 22 -1.66 -14.65 -9.98
C GLY A 22 -3.14 -15.02 -9.84
N TYR A 23 -4.00 -14.07 -10.15
CA TYR A 23 -5.45 -14.25 -10.09
C TYR A 23 -5.90 -15.36 -11.05
N GLU A 24 -5.55 -15.28 -12.35
CA GLU A 24 -5.96 -16.26 -13.36
C GLU A 24 -5.44 -17.69 -13.07
N GLY A 25 -4.21 -17.80 -12.56
CA GLY A 25 -3.57 -19.08 -12.23
C GLY A 25 -4.09 -19.76 -10.97
N THR A 26 -5.07 -19.16 -10.26
CA THR A 26 -5.61 -19.67 -8.99
C THR A 26 -7.07 -20.06 -9.12
N SER A 27 -7.47 -21.24 -8.64
CA SER A 27 -8.85 -21.71 -8.63
C SER A 27 -9.43 -21.76 -7.20
N MET A 28 -10.77 -21.61 -7.09
CA MET A 28 -11.50 -21.74 -5.81
C MET A 28 -11.26 -23.10 -5.14
N ARG A 29 -11.06 -24.16 -5.94
CA ARG A 29 -10.75 -25.51 -5.41
C ARG A 29 -9.35 -25.59 -4.80
N GLU A 30 -8.37 -24.91 -5.38
CA GLU A 30 -7.02 -24.83 -4.81
C GLU A 30 -7.01 -24.03 -3.52
N ILE A 31 -7.78 -22.94 -3.46
CA ILE A 31 -7.93 -22.14 -2.25
C ILE A 31 -8.58 -22.99 -1.15
N ALA A 32 -9.64 -23.74 -1.47
CA ALA A 32 -10.30 -24.64 -0.52
C ALA A 32 -9.32 -25.68 0.07
N LYS A 33 -8.52 -26.30 -0.82
CA LYS A 33 -7.50 -27.27 -0.41
C LYS A 33 -6.42 -26.65 0.46
N HIS A 34 -5.95 -25.44 0.12
CA HIS A 34 -4.91 -24.73 0.86
C HIS A 34 -5.38 -24.24 2.24
N ALA A 35 -6.63 -23.81 2.32
CA ALA A 35 -7.27 -23.36 3.57
C ALA A 35 -7.75 -24.52 4.47
N ASP A 36 -7.67 -25.75 3.99
CA ASP A 36 -8.23 -26.94 4.65
C ASP A 36 -9.74 -26.80 4.96
N VAL A 37 -10.48 -26.36 3.95
CA VAL A 37 -11.94 -26.23 4.01
C VAL A 37 -12.59 -26.88 2.78
N ASN A 38 -13.89 -27.14 2.85
CA ASN A 38 -14.63 -27.58 1.68
C ASN A 38 -14.97 -26.40 0.75
N LEU A 39 -15.15 -26.67 -0.53
CA LEU A 39 -15.50 -25.66 -1.53
C LEU A 39 -16.83 -24.95 -1.22
N SER A 40 -17.78 -25.67 -0.58
CA SER A 40 -19.06 -25.10 -0.17
C SER A 40 -18.90 -24.00 0.87
N ALA A 41 -17.89 -24.08 1.75
CA ALA A 41 -17.60 -23.03 2.72
C ALA A 41 -17.10 -21.75 2.02
N ILE A 42 -16.26 -21.88 1.00
CA ILE A 42 -15.83 -20.71 0.23
C ILE A 42 -17.01 -20.07 -0.51
N ASN A 43 -17.82 -20.87 -1.20
CA ASN A 43 -18.99 -20.37 -1.92
C ASN A 43 -20.02 -19.72 -0.98
N TYR A 44 -20.14 -20.22 0.24
CA TYR A 44 -21.02 -19.63 1.27
C TYR A 44 -20.55 -18.24 1.68
N HIS A 45 -19.24 -18.05 1.89
CA HIS A 45 -18.68 -16.78 2.35
C HIS A 45 -18.53 -15.75 1.22
N PHE A 46 -18.11 -16.17 0.02
CA PHE A 46 -17.64 -15.22 -1.00
C PHE A 46 -18.39 -15.28 -2.33
N GLN A 47 -19.20 -16.32 -2.58
CA GLN A 47 -20.04 -16.50 -3.78
C GLN A 47 -19.27 -16.62 -5.10
N SER A 48 -18.22 -15.80 -5.35
CA SER A 48 -17.39 -15.85 -6.55
C SER A 48 -15.90 -15.61 -6.22
N LYS A 49 -15.03 -15.96 -7.20
CA LYS A 49 -13.58 -15.69 -7.10
C LYS A 49 -13.30 -14.18 -7.08
N ASP A 50 -14.08 -13.40 -7.84
CA ASP A 50 -13.94 -11.94 -7.89
C ASP A 50 -14.22 -11.33 -6.53
N LYS A 51 -15.35 -11.66 -5.91
CA LYS A 51 -15.68 -11.19 -4.56
C LYS A 51 -14.68 -11.62 -3.49
N LEU A 52 -14.14 -12.83 -3.61
CA LEU A 52 -13.07 -13.27 -2.73
C LEU A 52 -11.82 -12.41 -2.94
N CYS A 53 -11.44 -12.14 -4.19
CA CYS A 53 -10.29 -11.31 -4.52
C CYS A 53 -10.45 -9.86 -4.02
N GLU A 54 -11.63 -9.27 -4.20
CA GLU A 54 -11.97 -7.95 -3.67
C GLU A 54 -11.83 -7.89 -2.15
N GLU A 55 -12.36 -8.89 -1.42
CA GLU A 55 -12.23 -8.93 0.04
C GLU A 55 -10.77 -9.16 0.49
N VAL A 56 -10.00 -9.97 -0.23
CA VAL A 56 -8.57 -10.18 0.02
C VAL A 56 -7.80 -8.87 -0.10
N LEU A 57 -8.02 -8.14 -1.18
CA LEU A 57 -7.34 -6.86 -1.42
C LEU A 57 -7.82 -5.78 -0.45
N SER A 58 -9.14 -5.71 -0.19
CA SER A 58 -9.70 -4.76 0.78
C SER A 58 -9.08 -4.95 2.17
N LYS A 59 -8.96 -6.20 2.63
CA LYS A 59 -8.28 -6.51 3.89
C LYS A 59 -6.82 -6.06 3.87
N ALA A 60 -6.08 -6.40 2.83
CA ALA A 60 -4.66 -6.06 2.73
C ALA A 60 -4.42 -4.54 2.66
N VAL A 61 -5.27 -3.80 1.95
CA VAL A 61 -5.24 -2.34 1.88
C VAL A 61 -5.57 -1.71 3.24
N SER A 62 -6.61 -2.23 3.94
CA SER A 62 -6.95 -1.76 5.28
C SER A 62 -5.80 -1.96 6.26
N GLU A 63 -5.19 -3.15 6.29
CA GLU A 63 -4.04 -3.44 7.16
C GLU A 63 -2.85 -2.48 6.90
N LEU A 64 -2.56 -2.17 5.64
CA LEU A 64 -1.51 -1.21 5.28
C LEU A 64 -1.86 0.22 5.72
N THR A 65 -3.11 0.64 5.52
CA THR A 65 -3.59 1.97 5.91
C THR A 65 -3.63 2.14 7.42
N ASP A 66 -4.13 1.13 8.14
CA ASP A 66 -4.16 1.12 9.61
C ASP A 66 -2.75 1.16 10.20
N GLY A 67 -1.81 0.37 9.64
CA GLY A 67 -0.40 0.39 10.02
C GLY A 67 0.23 1.76 9.81
N MET A 68 -0.04 2.41 8.66
CA MET A 68 0.42 3.77 8.38
C MET A 68 -0.19 4.78 9.38
N GLY A 69 -1.47 4.66 9.70
CA GLY A 69 -2.15 5.51 10.68
C GLY A 69 -1.52 5.41 12.06
N LEU A 70 -1.22 4.19 12.52
CA LEU A 70 -0.51 3.95 13.79
C LEU A 70 0.89 4.57 13.77
N LEU A 71 1.65 4.34 12.71
CA LEU A 71 3.00 4.88 12.56
C LEU A 71 3.02 6.40 12.59
N ILE A 72 2.08 7.07 11.90
CA ILE A 72 1.93 8.52 11.93
C ILE A 72 1.55 8.98 13.35
N GLY A 73 0.64 8.27 14.01
CA GLY A 73 0.23 8.55 15.39
C GLY A 73 1.39 8.48 16.39
N GLU A 74 2.27 7.50 16.27
CA GLU A 74 3.47 7.35 17.10
C GLU A 74 4.53 8.44 16.83
N ASN A 75 4.51 9.05 15.65
CA ASN A 75 5.48 10.04 15.18
C ASN A 75 4.87 11.43 14.95
N GLN A 76 3.88 11.82 15.75
CA GLN A 76 3.13 13.09 15.59
C GLN A 76 4.03 14.34 15.60
N ASN A 77 5.13 14.29 16.37
CA ASN A 77 6.05 15.40 16.54
C ASN A 77 6.99 15.62 15.33
N LEU A 78 7.06 14.65 14.42
CA LEU A 78 7.86 14.78 13.21
C LEU A 78 7.17 15.69 12.20
N THR A 79 7.96 16.53 11.53
CA THR A 79 7.52 17.25 10.34
C THR A 79 7.22 16.29 9.20
N PHE A 80 6.50 16.74 8.19
CA PHE A 80 6.21 15.92 7.01
C PHE A 80 7.50 15.41 6.34
N GLU A 81 8.53 16.26 6.21
CA GLU A 81 9.82 15.87 5.60
C GLU A 81 10.58 14.81 6.41
N GLU A 82 10.40 14.79 7.74
CA GLU A 82 11.00 13.78 8.64
C GLU A 82 10.19 12.49 8.68
N LEU A 83 8.87 12.59 8.52
CA LEU A 83 7.95 11.45 8.53
C LEU A 83 8.06 10.60 7.25
N VAL A 84 8.24 11.22 6.09
CA VAL A 84 8.32 10.52 4.79
C VAL A 84 9.35 9.38 4.78
N PRO A 85 10.61 9.55 5.23
CA PRO A 85 11.56 8.43 5.30
C PRO A 85 11.17 7.35 6.32
N VAL A 86 10.46 7.69 7.39
CA VAL A 86 9.97 6.73 8.38
C VAL A 86 8.92 5.82 7.75
N ILE A 87 7.96 6.40 7.03
CA ILE A 87 6.94 5.64 6.30
C ILE A 87 7.58 4.77 5.21
N TYR A 88 8.54 5.31 4.45
CA TYR A 88 9.26 4.51 3.45
C TYR A 88 9.96 3.29 4.07
N ARG A 89 10.59 3.47 5.22
CA ARG A 89 11.28 2.37 5.96
C ARG A 89 10.30 1.27 6.33
N ASP A 90 9.13 1.64 6.83
CA ASP A 90 8.08 0.69 7.18
C ASP A 90 7.56 -0.05 5.95
N LEU A 91 7.16 0.66 4.90
CA LEU A 91 6.73 0.07 3.62
C LEU A 91 7.79 -0.86 3.03
N ARG A 92 9.06 -0.51 3.14
CA ARG A 92 10.17 -1.35 2.68
C ARG A 92 10.31 -2.62 3.52
N SER A 93 10.12 -2.57 4.83
CA SER A 93 10.16 -3.75 5.71
C SER A 93 9.04 -4.74 5.39
N HIS A 94 7.88 -4.24 4.94
CA HIS A 94 6.72 -5.01 4.50
C HIS A 94 6.63 -5.15 2.96
N SER A 95 7.74 -4.94 2.24
CA SER A 95 7.76 -4.90 0.77
C SER A 95 7.21 -6.15 0.10
N GLY A 96 7.34 -7.33 0.71
CA GLY A 96 6.77 -8.58 0.18
C GLY A 96 5.25 -8.55 0.10
N GLN A 97 4.58 -8.07 1.16
CA GLN A 97 3.13 -7.92 1.20
C GLN A 97 2.66 -6.83 0.23
N PHE A 98 3.37 -5.69 0.23
CA PHE A 98 3.10 -4.57 -0.68
C PHE A 98 3.20 -4.98 -2.15
N LEU A 99 4.29 -5.69 -2.54
CA LEU A 99 4.48 -6.24 -3.88
C LEU A 99 3.38 -7.24 -4.27
N SER A 100 2.95 -8.06 -3.31
CA SER A 100 1.88 -9.03 -3.51
C SER A 100 0.55 -8.35 -3.81
N CYS A 101 0.17 -7.35 -3.01
CA CYS A 101 -1.02 -6.53 -3.25
C CYS A 101 -0.98 -5.88 -4.64
N PHE A 102 0.16 -5.28 -4.99
CA PHE A 102 0.33 -4.62 -6.29
C PHE A 102 0.21 -5.58 -7.47
N ARG A 103 0.79 -6.79 -7.36
CA ARG A 103 0.65 -7.83 -8.39
C ARG A 103 -0.79 -8.25 -8.59
N ILE A 104 -1.53 -8.44 -7.50
CA ILE A 104 -2.94 -8.82 -7.57
C ILE A 104 -3.72 -7.68 -8.23
N LEU A 105 -3.56 -6.44 -7.75
CA LEU A 105 -4.20 -5.24 -8.33
C LEU A 105 -3.96 -5.09 -9.83
N ALA A 106 -2.72 -5.32 -10.28
CA ALA A 106 -2.36 -5.21 -11.70
C ALA A 106 -2.91 -6.35 -12.58
N SER A 107 -3.42 -7.44 -11.98
CA SER A 107 -3.89 -8.63 -12.69
C SER A 107 -5.40 -8.81 -12.71
N VAL A 108 -6.15 -7.89 -12.11
CA VAL A 108 -7.62 -8.00 -11.94
C VAL A 108 -8.28 -6.71 -12.39
N GLU A 109 -9.37 -6.84 -13.15
CA GLU A 109 -10.30 -5.74 -13.37
C GLU A 109 -11.20 -5.62 -12.13
N LEU A 110 -10.92 -4.65 -11.29
CA LEU A 110 -11.67 -4.42 -10.05
C LEU A 110 -12.71 -3.32 -10.25
N ASP A 111 -13.81 -3.42 -9.49
CA ASP A 111 -14.74 -2.30 -9.34
C ASP A 111 -13.95 -1.07 -8.82
N PRO A 112 -14.04 0.10 -9.47
CA PRO A 112 -13.42 1.33 -9.00
C PRO A 112 -13.79 1.70 -7.55
N ASN A 113 -14.87 1.15 -7.01
CA ASN A 113 -15.30 1.34 -5.62
C ASN A 113 -14.51 0.53 -4.59
N PHE A 114 -13.56 -0.27 -5.02
CA PHE A 114 -12.65 -1.03 -4.17
C PHE A 114 -11.69 -0.14 -3.34
N ILE A 115 -11.22 1.00 -3.90
CA ILE A 115 -10.33 1.95 -3.20
C ILE A 115 -11.19 2.84 -2.29
N CYS A 116 -10.71 3.18 -1.08
CA CYS A 116 -11.44 4.09 -0.19
C CYS A 116 -11.73 5.45 -0.86
N ALA A 117 -12.85 6.08 -0.47
CA ALA A 117 -13.33 7.29 -1.13
C ALA A 117 -12.29 8.43 -1.07
N GLU A 118 -11.63 8.58 0.07
CA GLU A 118 -10.63 9.61 0.32
C GLU A 118 -9.40 9.46 -0.60
N ASP A 119 -8.92 8.25 -0.81
CA ASP A 119 -7.77 8.00 -1.70
C ASP A 119 -8.14 8.08 -3.19
N LYS A 120 -9.42 7.82 -3.54
CA LYS A 120 -9.92 8.03 -4.91
C LYS A 120 -9.87 9.49 -5.33
N GLU A 121 -10.35 10.38 -4.47
CA GLU A 121 -10.34 11.82 -4.76
C GLU A 121 -8.90 12.33 -4.91
N LEU A 122 -7.96 11.74 -4.16
CA LEU A 122 -6.55 12.07 -4.25
C LEU A 122 -5.85 11.47 -5.47
N GLY A 123 -6.40 10.41 -6.07
CA GLY A 123 -5.73 9.67 -7.16
C GLY A 123 -4.37 9.08 -6.76
N GLY A 124 -4.18 8.80 -5.47
CA GLY A 124 -2.95 8.27 -4.89
C GLY A 124 -3.07 6.81 -4.45
N PRO A 125 -1.97 6.17 -4.04
CA PRO A 125 -2.00 4.85 -3.42
C PRO A 125 -2.74 4.89 -2.08
N PRO A 126 -3.21 3.71 -1.59
CA PRO A 126 -3.90 3.61 -0.30
C PRO A 126 -3.12 4.26 0.84
N GLY A 127 -3.80 5.02 1.69
CA GLY A 127 -3.21 5.76 2.81
C GLY A 127 -2.71 7.17 2.47
N SER A 128 -2.81 7.61 1.21
CA SER A 128 -2.41 8.97 0.79
C SER A 128 -3.18 10.06 1.53
N HIS A 129 -4.44 9.82 1.89
CA HIS A 129 -5.26 10.74 2.67
C HIS A 129 -4.68 11.03 4.07
N LEU A 130 -4.01 10.06 4.69
CA LEU A 130 -3.35 10.25 5.99
C LEU A 130 -2.17 11.22 5.88
N LEU A 131 -1.40 11.12 4.80
CA LEU A 131 -0.31 12.04 4.50
C LEU A 131 -0.83 13.44 4.16
N LEU A 132 -1.96 13.54 3.43
CA LEU A 132 -2.59 14.82 3.16
C LEU A 132 -3.05 15.50 4.46
N LYS A 133 -3.66 14.74 5.36
CA LYS A 133 -4.05 15.24 6.68
C LYS A 133 -2.83 15.79 7.43
N LYS A 134 -1.74 15.03 7.53
CA LYS A 134 -0.50 15.45 8.19
C LYS A 134 0.09 16.72 7.57
N LEU A 135 0.15 16.78 6.24
CA LEU A 135 0.66 17.95 5.52
C LEU A 135 -0.24 19.18 5.72
N THR A 136 -1.55 18.98 5.77
CA THR A 136 -2.52 20.05 6.03
C THR A 136 -2.37 20.62 7.44
N GLU A 137 -2.17 19.77 8.44
CA GLU A 137 -1.88 20.20 9.82
C GLU A 137 -0.59 21.02 9.92
N GLU A 138 0.42 20.72 9.07
CA GLU A 138 1.71 21.43 9.08
C GLU A 138 1.68 22.75 8.29
N LEU A 139 1.02 22.78 7.14
CA LEU A 139 1.04 23.92 6.22
C LEU A 139 -0.12 24.90 6.45
N GLY A 140 -1.19 24.45 7.09
CA GLY A 140 -2.41 25.26 7.27
C GLY A 140 -3.09 25.62 5.94
N ASP A 141 -3.90 26.67 5.98
CA ASP A 141 -4.67 27.16 4.82
C ASP A 141 -3.88 28.13 3.92
N GLU A 142 -2.62 28.42 4.28
CA GLU A 142 -1.74 29.29 3.48
C GLU A 142 -1.36 28.65 2.13
N VAL A 143 -1.36 27.32 2.06
CA VAL A 143 -1.08 26.53 0.85
C VAL A 143 -2.38 25.95 0.31
N SER A 144 -2.62 26.09 -0.98
CA SER A 144 -3.85 25.59 -1.61
C SER A 144 -4.01 24.07 -1.43
N LEU A 145 -5.26 23.57 -1.44
CA LEU A 145 -5.53 22.13 -1.38
C LEU A 145 -4.90 21.41 -2.59
N GLU A 146 -4.95 22.02 -3.76
CA GLU A 146 -4.38 21.48 -5.00
C GLU A 146 -2.86 21.25 -4.86
N ASP A 147 -2.14 22.23 -4.32
CA ASP A 147 -0.69 22.13 -4.07
C ASP A 147 -0.36 21.07 -3.04
N ARG A 148 -1.15 20.96 -1.96
CA ARG A 148 -0.99 19.91 -0.95
C ARG A 148 -1.21 18.52 -1.54
N ILE A 149 -2.23 18.34 -2.38
CA ILE A 149 -2.50 17.10 -3.11
C ILE A 149 -1.32 16.76 -4.02
N TRP A 150 -0.83 17.74 -4.79
CA TRP A 150 0.32 17.55 -5.67
C TRP A 150 1.57 17.08 -4.93
N VAL A 151 1.88 17.66 -3.76
CA VAL A 151 2.99 17.24 -2.89
C VAL A 151 2.81 15.78 -2.46
N VAL A 152 1.63 15.41 -1.94
CA VAL A 152 1.33 14.07 -1.46
C VAL A 152 1.40 13.05 -2.60
N GLN A 153 0.78 13.32 -3.74
CA GLN A 153 0.83 12.45 -4.91
C GLN A 153 2.28 12.21 -5.38
N THR A 154 3.08 13.28 -5.47
CA THR A 154 4.47 13.18 -5.90
C THR A 154 5.30 12.31 -4.95
N ILE A 155 5.16 12.51 -3.64
CA ILE A 155 5.87 11.72 -2.62
C ILE A 155 5.40 10.26 -2.61
N THR A 156 4.10 10.01 -2.62
CA THR A 156 3.55 8.64 -2.55
C THR A 156 3.88 7.83 -3.81
N CYS A 157 3.79 8.43 -4.99
CA CYS A 157 4.22 7.80 -6.24
C CYS A 157 5.71 7.45 -6.21
N GLN A 158 6.56 8.38 -5.72
CA GLN A 158 8.00 8.13 -5.62
C GLN A 158 8.32 7.03 -4.59
N MET A 159 7.67 7.03 -3.42
CA MET A 159 7.83 5.96 -2.42
C MET A 159 7.42 4.60 -2.98
N THR A 160 6.24 4.53 -3.59
CA THR A 160 5.73 3.30 -4.22
C THR A 160 6.73 2.77 -5.25
N HIS A 161 7.20 3.62 -6.16
CA HIS A 161 8.22 3.23 -7.15
C HIS A 161 9.48 2.67 -6.48
N LEU A 162 10.00 3.33 -5.45
CA LEU A 162 11.22 2.91 -4.76
C LEU A 162 11.05 1.59 -3.99
N VAL A 163 9.88 1.34 -3.39
CA VAL A 163 9.56 0.07 -2.73
C VAL A 163 9.48 -1.05 -3.77
N LEU A 164 8.73 -0.83 -4.87
CA LEU A 164 8.58 -1.82 -5.94
C LEU A 164 9.92 -2.17 -6.59
N MET A 165 10.69 -1.16 -6.98
CA MET A 165 12.00 -1.36 -7.61
C MET A 165 13.02 -1.96 -6.65
N GLY A 166 13.06 -1.48 -5.39
CA GLY A 166 13.98 -1.98 -4.36
C GLY A 166 13.79 -3.45 -4.01
N GLY A 167 12.60 -4.01 -4.24
CA GLY A 167 12.30 -5.44 -4.09
C GLY A 167 12.86 -6.32 -5.21
N THR A 168 13.26 -5.74 -6.35
CA THR A 168 13.69 -6.49 -7.54
C THR A 168 15.13 -6.99 -7.45
N SER A 169 15.45 -8.05 -8.22
CA SER A 169 16.83 -8.54 -8.39
C SER A 169 17.75 -7.50 -9.01
N VAL A 170 17.21 -6.62 -9.86
CA VAL A 170 17.95 -5.53 -10.50
C VAL A 170 18.49 -4.53 -9.47
N ALA A 171 17.65 -4.12 -8.52
CA ALA A 171 18.06 -3.20 -7.45
C ALA A 171 19.10 -3.82 -6.49
N LYS A 172 19.09 -5.16 -6.35
CA LYS A 172 20.04 -5.91 -5.50
C LYS A 172 21.37 -6.19 -6.21
N SER A 173 21.51 -5.84 -7.49
CA SER A 173 22.77 -6.00 -8.25
C SER A 173 23.89 -5.12 -7.69
N GLU A 174 25.14 -5.55 -7.84
CA GLU A 174 26.33 -4.82 -7.38
C GLU A 174 26.38 -3.38 -7.89
N LYS A 175 25.85 -3.13 -9.09
CA LYS A 175 25.86 -1.79 -9.71
C LYS A 175 24.84 -0.82 -9.12
N LEU A 176 23.74 -1.34 -8.54
CA LEU A 176 22.60 -0.51 -8.10
C LEU A 176 22.30 -0.62 -6.60
N LYS A 177 22.93 -1.55 -5.87
CA LYS A 177 22.67 -1.77 -4.44
C LYS A 177 22.80 -0.49 -3.60
N ASP A 178 23.76 0.37 -3.92
CA ASP A 178 24.00 1.61 -3.18
C ASP A 178 22.90 2.65 -3.46
N VAL A 179 22.42 2.73 -4.72
CA VAL A 179 21.35 3.64 -5.15
C VAL A 179 20.00 3.26 -4.50
N PHE A 180 19.80 1.97 -4.22
CA PHE A 180 18.62 1.44 -3.54
C PHE A 180 18.90 1.11 -2.07
N SER A 181 20.06 1.52 -1.52
CA SER A 181 20.30 1.39 -0.09
C SER A 181 19.29 2.22 0.71
N GLN A 182 18.91 1.72 1.89
CA GLN A 182 17.90 2.38 2.71
C GLN A 182 18.32 3.81 3.04
N GLU A 183 19.54 4.02 3.50
CA GLU A 183 20.07 5.33 3.86
C GLU A 183 20.05 6.31 2.68
N PHE A 184 20.46 5.86 1.48
CA PHE A 184 20.48 6.71 0.30
C PHE A 184 19.07 7.14 -0.12
N VAL A 185 18.12 6.21 -0.10
CA VAL A 185 16.73 6.48 -0.48
C VAL A 185 16.05 7.39 0.55
N GLU A 186 16.25 7.15 1.85
CA GLU A 186 15.69 7.99 2.90
C GLU A 186 16.16 9.45 2.78
N LYS A 187 17.46 9.69 2.53
CA LYS A 187 18.00 11.02 2.28
C LYS A 187 17.39 11.70 1.05
N ARG A 188 17.18 10.94 -0.03
CA ARG A 188 16.54 11.46 -1.25
C ARG A 188 15.09 11.84 -1.02
N LEU A 189 14.34 11.03 -0.29
CA LEU A 189 12.93 11.28 0.01
C LEU A 189 12.77 12.52 0.91
N SER A 190 13.57 12.66 1.97
CA SER A 190 13.56 13.88 2.80
C SER A 190 13.91 15.12 1.99
N ARG A 191 14.92 15.02 1.12
CA ARG A 191 15.30 16.14 0.23
C ARG A 191 14.17 16.51 -0.74
N LEU A 192 13.49 15.51 -1.30
CA LEU A 192 12.37 15.73 -2.21
C LEU A 192 11.19 16.40 -1.46
N ALA A 193 10.78 15.87 -0.30
CA ALA A 193 9.71 16.43 0.51
C ALA A 193 9.99 17.91 0.86
N ARG A 194 11.21 18.20 1.33
CA ARG A 194 11.65 19.57 1.61
C ARG A 194 11.57 20.49 0.40
N ALA A 195 11.98 20.00 -0.78
CA ALA A 195 11.96 20.79 -2.01
C ALA A 195 10.53 21.12 -2.44
N LEU A 196 9.62 20.13 -2.39
CA LEU A 196 8.22 20.30 -2.73
C LEU A 196 7.52 21.27 -1.76
N ILE A 197 7.73 21.12 -0.44
CA ILE A 197 7.16 22.04 0.57
C ILE A 197 7.65 23.47 0.36
N ARG A 198 8.93 23.65 0.03
CA ARG A 198 9.47 25.01 -0.26
C ARG A 198 8.86 25.62 -1.50
N GLU A 199 8.57 24.81 -2.51
CA GLU A 199 7.98 25.28 -3.76
C GLU A 199 6.57 25.81 -3.51
N VAL A 200 5.71 25.00 -2.86
CA VAL A 200 4.31 25.36 -2.62
C VAL A 200 4.13 26.49 -1.58
N ARG A 201 5.15 26.78 -0.76
CA ARG A 201 5.15 27.95 0.13
C ARG A 201 5.54 29.26 -0.57
N ARG A 202 6.02 29.18 -1.81
CA ARG A 202 6.42 30.36 -2.61
C ARG A 202 5.38 30.72 -3.68
N SER A 203 4.53 29.75 -4.04
CA SER A 203 3.40 29.95 -4.95
C SER A 203 2.27 30.71 -4.26
#